data_306f45e01f3e0ab940ce16cc6eea66f6
#
_entry.id   306f45e01f3e0ab940ce16cc6eea66f6
#
_cell.length_a   1.000
_cell.length_b   1.000
_cell.length_c   1.000
_cell.angle_alpha   90.00
_cell.angle_beta   90.00
_cell.angle_gamma   90.00
#
_symmetry.space_group_name_H-M   'P 1'
#
loop_
_entity.id
_entity.type
_entity.pdbx_description
1 polymer ?
#
loop_
_entity_poly.entity_id
_entity_poly.type
_entity_poly.pdbx_seq_one_letter_code
_entity_poly.pdbx_strand_id
1 'polypeptide(L)' 'MMTENTRERLITAAMRLFAQHGYAGTTVGQIESEAGLAPRSGALYQYFKGKRELLDAAVERHVADLDQMQGAIDLL' A
#
# COMPACT_ATOMS: atom_id res chain seq x y z
N MET A 1 3.64 5.88 -20.07
CA MET A 1 3.99 5.10 -18.91
C MET A 1 3.49 5.75 -17.62
N MET A 2 2.85 4.97 -16.79
CA MET A 2 2.29 5.49 -15.54
C MET A 2 3.36 5.48 -14.47
N THR A 3 3.48 6.59 -13.77
CA THR A 3 4.36 6.69 -12.61
C THR A 3 3.48 6.79 -11.38
N GLU A 4 3.69 5.88 -10.45
CA GLU A 4 2.95 5.94 -9.20
C GLU A 4 3.35 7.20 -8.44
N ASN A 5 2.36 7.93 -7.91
CA ASN A 5 2.66 9.06 -7.03
C ASN A 5 3.09 8.51 -5.66
N THR A 6 3.52 9.39 -4.78
CA THR A 6 4.05 8.98 -3.48
C THR A 6 3.02 8.20 -2.67
N ARG A 7 1.76 8.64 -2.70
CA ARG A 7 0.70 7.95 -1.99
C ARG A 7 0.55 6.50 -2.47
N GLU A 8 0.54 6.31 -3.78
CA GLU A 8 0.40 4.98 -4.37
C GLU A 8 1.63 4.11 -4.10
N ARG A 9 2.81 4.71 -4.11
CA ARG A 9 4.04 3.98 -3.79
C ARG A 9 4.01 3.48 -2.34
N LEU A 10 3.49 4.28 -1.42
CA LEU A 10 3.34 3.86 -0.04
C LEU A 10 2.36 2.70 0.10
N ILE A 11 1.24 2.75 -0.62
CA ILE A 11 0.26 1.66 -0.59
C ILE A 11 0.88 0.37 -1.13
N THR A 12 1.57 0.44 -2.25
CA THR A 12 2.21 -0.72 -2.85
C THR A 12 3.27 -1.31 -1.91
N ALA A 13 4.09 -0.45 -1.31
CA ALA A 13 5.11 -0.90 -0.36
C ALA A 13 4.47 -1.58 0.86
N ALA A 14 3.40 -0.99 1.37
CA ALA A 14 2.70 -1.55 2.54
C ALA A 14 2.11 -2.92 2.22
N MET A 15 1.46 -3.05 1.06
CA MET A 15 0.88 -4.33 0.65
C MET A 15 1.94 -5.43 0.61
N ARG A 16 3.09 -5.11 0.04
CA ARG A 16 4.19 -6.07 -0.07
C ARG A 16 4.71 -6.48 1.30
N LEU A 17 4.95 -5.50 2.17
CA LEU A 17 5.53 -5.76 3.48
C LEU A 17 4.55 -6.46 4.42
N PHE A 18 3.27 -6.07 4.36
CA PHE A 18 2.24 -6.74 5.16
C PHE A 18 2.11 -8.21 4.75
N ALA A 19 2.23 -8.50 3.47
CA ALA A 19 2.17 -9.87 2.98
C ALA A 19 3.38 -10.69 3.42
N GLN A 20 4.56 -10.06 3.49
CA GLN A 20 5.79 -10.76 3.85
C GLN A 20 5.97 -10.90 5.36
N HIS A 21 5.63 -9.87 6.10
CA HIS A 21 5.96 -9.79 7.54
C HIS A 21 4.74 -9.68 8.45
N GLY A 22 3.56 -9.54 7.89
CA GLY A 22 2.35 -9.29 8.65
C GLY A 22 2.25 -7.83 9.09
N TYR A 23 1.05 -7.44 9.53
CA TYR A 23 0.81 -6.06 9.95
C TYR A 23 1.69 -5.67 11.14
N ALA A 24 1.70 -6.51 12.18
CA ALA A 24 2.48 -6.22 13.40
C ALA A 24 3.98 -6.24 13.14
N GLY A 25 4.42 -7.03 12.18
CA GLY A 25 5.85 -7.14 11.85
C GLY A 25 6.38 -6.08 10.90
N THR A 26 5.52 -5.14 10.48
CA THR A 26 5.89 -4.10 9.53
C THR A 26 5.90 -2.75 10.24
N THR A 27 6.97 -1.99 10.07
CA THR A 27 7.08 -0.65 10.66
C THR A 27 6.88 0.42 9.62
N VAL A 28 6.50 1.62 10.08
CA VAL A 28 6.34 2.78 9.19
C VAL A 28 7.66 3.08 8.46
N GLY A 29 8.79 3.00 9.17
CA GLY A 29 10.08 3.24 8.55
C GLY A 29 10.40 2.26 7.43
N GLN A 30 10.03 1.00 7.60
CA GLN A 30 10.21 -0.01 6.56
C GLN A 30 9.37 0.32 5.32
N ILE A 31 8.14 0.77 5.54
CA ILE A 31 7.24 1.13 4.44
C ILE A 31 7.82 2.33 3.67
N GLU A 32 8.29 3.33 4.40
CA GLU A 32 8.90 4.51 3.77
C GLU A 32 10.10 4.13 2.93
N SER A 33 10.96 3.28 3.49
CA SER A 33 12.17 2.82 2.79
C SER A 33 11.81 2.02 1.54
N GLU A 34 10.84 1.12 1.63
CA GLU A 34 10.41 0.31 0.51
C GLU A 34 9.79 1.18 -0.59
N ALA A 35 9.15 2.27 -0.21
CA ALA A 35 8.56 3.20 -1.16
C ALA A 35 9.59 4.16 -1.77
N GLY A 36 10.85 4.06 -1.39
CA GLY A 36 11.91 4.91 -1.91
C GLY A 36 12.03 6.24 -1.20
N LEU A 37 11.48 6.34 0.01
CA LEU A 37 11.55 7.54 0.84
C LEU A 37 12.55 7.33 1.97
N ALA A 38 13.02 8.44 2.55
CA ALA A 38 13.93 8.34 3.68
C ALA A 38 13.18 7.73 4.88
N PRO A 39 13.70 6.63 5.48
CA PRO A 39 13.03 6.02 6.62
C PRO A 39 13.03 6.99 7.80
N ARG A 40 11.91 6.99 8.53
CA ARG A 40 11.70 7.86 9.69
C ARG A 40 11.67 9.34 9.35
N SER A 41 11.47 9.68 8.08
CA SER A 41 11.36 11.08 7.67
C SER A 41 10.00 11.67 8.01
N GLY A 42 9.01 10.82 8.29
CA GLY A 42 7.65 11.27 8.50
C GLY A 42 6.88 11.49 7.22
N ALA A 43 7.44 11.12 6.08
CA ALA A 43 6.80 11.33 4.78
C ALA A 43 5.46 10.60 4.68
N LEU A 44 5.34 9.42 5.30
CA LEU A 44 4.10 8.67 5.30
C LEU A 44 2.97 9.48 5.92
N TYR A 45 3.26 10.22 6.97
CA TYR A 45 2.25 10.97 7.72
C TYR A 45 1.70 12.18 6.96
N GLN A 46 2.30 12.52 5.82
CA GLN A 46 1.73 13.52 4.92
C GLN A 46 0.51 12.98 4.16
N TYR A 47 0.40 11.67 4.05
CA TYR A 47 -0.64 11.01 3.27
C TYR A 47 -1.58 10.17 4.11
N PHE A 48 -1.11 9.61 5.20
CA PHE A 48 -1.87 8.69 6.05
C PHE A 48 -1.62 9.04 7.51
N LYS A 49 -2.60 8.76 8.35
CA LYS A 49 -2.46 9.02 9.79
C LYS A 49 -1.54 8.02 10.46
N GLY A 50 -1.34 6.89 9.83
CA GLY A 50 -0.48 5.84 10.37
C GLY A 50 -0.64 4.56 9.61
N LYS A 51 -0.06 3.50 10.17
CA LYS A 51 -0.02 2.19 9.54
C LYS A 51 -1.41 1.60 9.29
N ARG A 52 -2.35 1.85 10.22
CA ARG A 52 -3.71 1.31 10.09
C ARG A 52 -4.45 1.90 8.91
N GLU A 53 -4.35 3.21 8.72
CA GLU A 53 -5.00 3.87 7.60
C GLU A 53 -4.42 3.39 6.28
N LEU A 54 -3.12 3.12 6.28
CA LEU A 54 -2.44 2.57 5.12
C LEU A 54 -2.93 1.15 4.83
N LEU A 55 -3.16 0.34 5.87
CA LEU A 55 -3.74 -0.98 5.71
C LEU A 55 -5.13 -0.88 5.08
N ASP A 56 -5.95 0.04 5.55
CA ASP A 56 -7.29 0.23 5.01
C ASP A 56 -7.23 0.58 3.52
N ALA A 57 -6.32 1.47 3.12
CA ALA A 57 -6.14 1.84 1.72
C ALA A 57 -5.66 0.65 0.87
N ALA A 58 -4.78 -0.17 1.43
CA ALA A 58 -4.29 -1.35 0.73
C ALA A 58 -5.40 -2.37 0.51
N VAL A 59 -6.25 -2.57 1.51
CA VAL A 59 -7.38 -3.49 1.42
C VAL A 59 -8.36 -2.99 0.36
N GLU A 60 -8.66 -1.69 0.34
CA GLU A 60 -9.56 -1.11 -0.65
C GLU A 60 -9.05 -1.34 -2.07
N ARG A 61 -7.76 -1.15 -2.28
CA ARG A 61 -7.15 -1.38 -3.59
C ARG A 61 -7.28 -2.84 -4.00
N HIS A 62 -7.04 -3.75 -3.06
CA HIS A 62 -7.13 -5.18 -3.34
C HIS A 62 -8.56 -5.59 -3.72
N VAL A 63 -9.54 -5.07 -2.99
CA VAL A 63 -10.95 -5.36 -3.28
C VAL A 63 -11.35 -4.82 -4.66
N ALA A 64 -10.90 -3.61 -5.00
CA ALA A 64 -11.19 -3.04 -6.31
C ALA A 64 -10.59 -3.89 -7.43
N ASP A 65 -9.37 -4.38 -7.23
CA ASP A 65 -8.71 -5.24 -8.21
C ASP A 65 -9.48 -6.55 -8.39
N LEU A 66 -9.96 -7.13 -7.30
CA LEU A 66 -10.74 -8.36 -7.35
C LEU A 66 -12.07 -8.14 -8.08
N ASP A 67 -12.72 -7.01 -7.84
CA ASP A 67 -13.96 -6.67 -8.53
C ASP A 67 -13.75 -6.58 -10.04
N GLN A 68 -12.65 -6.00 -10.48
CA GLN A 68 -12.33 -5.90 -11.89
C GLN A 68 -12.08 -7.27 -12.49
N MET A 69 -11.37 -8.14 -11.77
CA MET A 69 -11.13 -9.50 -12.20
C MET A 69 -12.44 -10.29 -12.30
N GLN A 70 -13.30 -10.12 -11.33
CA GLN A 70 -14.58 -10.81 -11.29
C GLN A 70 -15.45 -10.39 -12.48
N GLY A 71 -15.48 -9.10 -12.78
CA GLY A 71 -16.22 -8.59 -13.93
C GLY A 71 -15.70 -9.16 -15.23
N ALA A 72 -14.38 -9.28 -15.37
CA ALA A 72 -13.79 -9.85 -16.58
C ALA A 72 -14.15 -11.34 -16.73
N ILE A 73 -14.17 -12.07 -15.61
CA ILE A 73 -14.55 -13.48 -15.61
C ILE A 73 -16.01 -13.65 -16.00
N ASP A 74 -16.87 -12.78 -15.47
CA ASP A 74 -18.30 -12.86 -15.74
C ASP A 74 -18.63 -12.61 -17.20
N LEU A 75 -17.76 -11.89 -17.93
CA LEU A 75 -17.97 -11.64 -19.36
C LEU A 75 -17.61 -12.84 -20.23
N LEU A 76 -16.90 -13.79 -19.70
CA LEU A 76 -16.52 -14.99 -20.42
C LEU A 76 -17.64 -16.03 -20.36
#